data_8dd362a14e90aac87ea215878b334975
#
_entry.id   8dd362a14e90aac87ea215878b334975
#
_cell.length_a   1.000
_cell.length_b   1.000
_cell.length_c   1.000
_cell.angle_alpha   90.00
_cell.angle_beta   90.00
_cell.angle_gamma   90.00
#
_symmetry.space_group_name_H-M   'P 1'
#
loop_
_entity.id
_entity.type
_entity.pdbx_description
1 polymer ?
#
loop_
_entity_poly.entity_id
_entity_poly.type
_entity_poly.pdbx_seq_one_letter_code
_entity_poly.pdbx_strand_id
1 'polypeptide(L)'
;MDKAKVFFTDFRTQLDVSQGVKLQRLCRRAGIAQIDFEGKFVAIKMHFGELGNYSYLRPNYVKAVADLIKELGGKPFLTDCNTLYPGSRKNAVDHLYNAEVNGFNSVTTGCYVIIADGLKGLDEAEIPVPNGEFCKTALVGRALYDADVIVSLSHFKGHEMTGFGGAIKNIGMGGGSRAGKMVQHNEGKPVVDPSLCRSCKRCARDRKSVV
;
A
#
# COMPACT_ATOMS: atom_id res chain seq x y z
N MET A 1 -12.38 -5.94 26.63
CA MET A 1 -11.86 -6.27 25.27
C MET A 1 -10.60 -7.08 25.42
N ASP A 2 -10.55 -8.26 24.84
CA ASP A 2 -9.35 -9.07 24.83
C ASP A 2 -8.28 -8.35 23.97
N LYS A 3 -7.03 -8.36 24.48
CA LYS A 3 -5.91 -7.76 23.75
C LYS A 3 -5.62 -8.55 22.48
N ALA A 4 -5.38 -7.87 21.38
CA ALA A 4 -4.98 -8.49 20.11
C ALA A 4 -3.65 -9.26 20.30
N LYS A 5 -3.58 -10.48 19.78
CA LYS A 5 -2.34 -11.27 19.77
C LYS A 5 -1.39 -10.75 18.72
N VAL A 6 -0.14 -10.50 19.12
CA VAL A 6 0.93 -10.09 18.20
C VAL A 6 1.96 -11.23 18.14
N PHE A 7 2.34 -11.61 16.93
CA PHE A 7 3.34 -12.64 16.68
C PHE A 7 4.64 -11.98 16.22
N PHE A 8 5.73 -12.32 16.84
CA PHE A 8 7.04 -11.72 16.59
C PHE A 8 8.10 -12.79 16.30
N THR A 9 9.02 -12.47 15.41
CA THR A 9 10.28 -13.21 15.20
C THR A 9 11.43 -12.23 14.99
N ASP A 10 12.62 -12.61 15.41
CA ASP A 10 13.85 -11.84 15.19
C ASP A 10 14.56 -12.25 13.89
N PHE A 11 15.69 -11.62 13.59
CA PHE A 11 16.53 -11.92 12.41
C PHE A 11 17.55 -13.03 12.61
N ARG A 12 17.66 -13.64 13.82
CA ARG A 12 18.57 -14.75 14.04
C ARG A 12 18.11 -15.97 13.26
N THR A 13 19.04 -16.64 12.59
CA THR A 13 18.77 -17.86 11.83
C THR A 13 19.63 -19.02 12.33
N GLN A 14 19.13 -20.22 12.14
CA GLN A 14 19.90 -21.47 12.28
C GLN A 14 20.30 -21.97 10.91
N LEU A 15 21.26 -22.89 10.83
CA LEU A 15 21.86 -23.37 9.58
C LEU A 15 20.83 -23.80 8.53
N ASP A 16 19.73 -24.43 8.91
CA ASP A 16 18.73 -24.96 7.98
C ASP A 16 17.42 -24.16 7.95
N VAL A 17 17.36 -22.98 8.57
CA VAL A 17 16.15 -22.17 8.70
C VAL A 17 16.39 -20.75 8.20
N SER A 18 16.09 -20.51 6.94
CA SER A 18 16.19 -19.15 6.35
C SER A 18 15.16 -18.18 6.98
N GLN A 19 15.39 -16.88 6.77
CA GLN A 19 14.44 -15.82 7.16
C GLN A 19 13.05 -16.02 6.51
N GLY A 20 13.02 -16.47 5.26
CA GLY A 20 11.77 -16.77 4.57
C GLY A 20 10.98 -17.89 5.25
N VAL A 21 11.65 -18.98 5.61
CA VAL A 21 11.04 -20.10 6.35
C VAL A 21 10.53 -19.64 7.73
N LYS A 22 11.30 -18.82 8.45
CA LYS A 22 10.84 -18.24 9.72
C LYS A 22 9.59 -17.40 9.54
N LEU A 23 9.54 -16.57 8.52
CA LEU A 23 8.38 -15.73 8.20
C LEU A 23 7.14 -16.59 7.89
N GLN A 24 7.28 -17.63 7.07
CA GLN A 24 6.17 -18.54 6.76
C GLN A 24 5.66 -19.25 8.01
N ARG A 25 6.56 -19.74 8.89
CA ARG A 25 6.19 -20.34 10.18
C ARG A 25 5.46 -19.34 11.08
N LEU A 26 5.92 -18.08 11.12
CA LEU A 26 5.26 -17.00 11.86
C LEU A 26 3.85 -16.73 11.34
N CYS A 27 3.69 -16.60 10.02
CA CYS A 27 2.38 -16.41 9.37
C CYS A 27 1.43 -17.57 9.69
N ARG A 28 1.90 -18.81 9.62
CA ARG A 28 1.09 -19.99 10.01
C ARG A 28 0.66 -19.95 11.47
N ARG A 29 1.57 -19.60 12.38
CA ARG A 29 1.25 -19.43 13.81
C ARG A 29 0.26 -18.30 14.05
N ALA A 30 0.31 -17.25 13.24
CA ALA A 30 -0.62 -16.13 13.29
C ALA A 30 -2.01 -16.47 12.72
N GLY A 31 -2.16 -17.64 12.10
CA GLY A 31 -3.47 -18.14 11.64
C GLY A 31 -3.72 -17.94 10.15
N ILE A 32 -2.72 -17.58 9.33
CA ILE A 32 -2.92 -17.37 7.88
C ILE A 32 -3.51 -18.61 7.19
N ALA A 33 -3.19 -19.81 7.65
CA ALA A 33 -3.73 -21.07 7.11
C ALA A 33 -5.22 -21.32 7.43
N GLN A 34 -5.82 -20.47 8.29
CA GLN A 34 -7.27 -20.53 8.59
C GLN A 34 -8.09 -19.69 7.59
N ILE A 35 -7.43 -18.88 6.78
CA ILE A 35 -8.06 -18.12 5.70
C ILE A 35 -8.25 -19.05 4.52
N ASP A 36 -9.47 -19.08 3.98
CA ASP A 36 -9.77 -19.79 2.75
C ASP A 36 -9.18 -19.01 1.56
N PHE A 37 -8.10 -19.54 0.99
CA PHE A 37 -7.43 -18.97 -0.19
C PHE A 37 -7.77 -19.71 -1.49
N GLU A 38 -8.43 -20.88 -1.43
CA GLU A 38 -8.60 -21.73 -2.60
C GLU A 38 -9.27 -21.00 -3.77
N GLY A 39 -8.54 -20.91 -4.87
CA GLY A 39 -8.97 -20.24 -6.10
C GLY A 39 -9.06 -18.72 -6.05
N LYS A 40 -8.84 -18.07 -4.90
CA LYS A 40 -9.07 -16.66 -4.64
C LYS A 40 -7.94 -15.76 -5.14
N PHE A 41 -8.29 -14.56 -5.59
CA PHE A 41 -7.34 -13.47 -5.87
C PHE A 41 -6.89 -12.82 -4.57
N VAL A 42 -5.58 -12.80 -4.33
CA VAL A 42 -4.99 -12.29 -3.10
C VAL A 42 -4.12 -11.08 -3.39
N ALA A 43 -4.57 -9.91 -3.02
CA ALA A 43 -3.80 -8.68 -3.14
C ALA A 43 -2.74 -8.59 -2.03
N ILE A 44 -1.48 -8.74 -2.36
CA ILE A 44 -0.37 -8.42 -1.45
C ILE A 44 -0.11 -6.92 -1.58
N LYS A 45 -0.74 -6.14 -0.69
CA LYS A 45 -0.61 -4.69 -0.68
C LYS A 45 0.65 -4.26 0.03
N MET A 46 1.49 -3.54 -0.67
CA MET A 46 2.76 -3.04 -0.15
C MET A 46 3.16 -1.73 -0.81
N HIS A 47 4.30 -1.20 -0.39
CA HIS A 47 4.98 -0.06 -1.00
C HIS A 47 6.25 -0.56 -1.68
N PHE A 48 6.40 -0.30 -2.97
CA PHE A 48 7.54 -0.80 -3.77
C PHE A 48 8.85 -0.01 -3.60
N GLY A 49 8.92 0.92 -2.64
CA GLY A 49 10.05 1.81 -2.46
C GLY A 49 10.01 3.01 -3.41
N GLU A 50 11.00 3.87 -3.28
CA GLU A 50 11.27 5.00 -4.18
C GLU A 50 12.60 4.75 -4.90
N LEU A 51 12.75 5.26 -6.12
CA LEU A 51 14.01 5.16 -6.85
C LEU A 51 15.14 5.84 -6.04
N GLY A 52 16.23 5.10 -5.85
CA GLY A 52 17.39 5.57 -5.09
C GLY A 52 17.28 5.47 -3.57
N ASN A 53 16.13 5.06 -3.02
CA ASN A 53 15.97 4.79 -1.60
C ASN A 53 15.87 3.28 -1.36
N TYR A 54 16.80 2.72 -0.60
CA TYR A 54 16.89 1.28 -0.33
C TYR A 54 16.21 0.84 0.98
N SER A 55 15.56 1.78 1.70
CA SER A 55 14.82 1.50 2.94
C SER A 55 13.38 1.06 2.65
N TYR A 56 13.22 -0.15 2.11
CA TYR A 56 11.91 -0.78 1.88
C TYR A 56 11.97 -2.29 2.17
N LEU A 57 10.82 -2.94 2.25
CA LEU A 57 10.74 -4.39 2.41
C LEU A 57 11.38 -5.09 1.22
N ARG A 58 12.29 -6.02 1.48
CA ARG A 58 13.01 -6.74 0.42
C ARG A 58 12.10 -7.72 -0.31
N PRO A 59 12.26 -7.89 -1.65
CA PRO A 59 11.48 -8.83 -2.44
C PRO A 59 11.47 -10.27 -1.90
N ASN A 60 12.54 -10.70 -1.22
CA ASN A 60 12.65 -12.03 -0.62
C ASN A 60 11.58 -12.32 0.44
N TYR A 61 11.18 -11.31 1.23
CA TYR A 61 10.09 -11.49 2.20
C TYR A 61 8.75 -11.60 1.49
N VAL A 62 8.57 -10.83 0.42
CA VAL A 62 7.37 -10.90 -0.43
C VAL A 62 7.24 -12.27 -1.05
N LYS A 63 8.34 -12.81 -1.60
CA LYS A 63 8.37 -14.16 -2.15
C LYS A 63 7.94 -15.21 -1.13
N ALA A 64 8.46 -15.15 0.08
CA ALA A 64 8.10 -16.11 1.12
C ALA A 64 6.58 -16.11 1.44
N VAL A 65 5.96 -14.93 1.46
CA VAL A 65 4.52 -14.80 1.68
C VAL A 65 3.72 -15.25 0.46
N ALA A 66 4.15 -14.86 -0.73
CA ALA A 66 3.51 -15.24 -1.99
C ALA A 66 3.53 -16.77 -2.20
N ASP A 67 4.65 -17.42 -1.94
CA ASP A 67 4.79 -18.87 -2.03
C ASP A 67 3.85 -19.56 -1.02
N LEU A 68 3.74 -19.04 0.20
CA LEU A 68 2.81 -19.56 1.21
C LEU A 68 1.35 -19.42 0.77
N ILE A 69 0.96 -18.28 0.18
CA ILE A 69 -0.41 -18.08 -0.31
C ILE A 69 -0.72 -19.05 -1.46
N LYS A 70 0.24 -19.28 -2.37
CA LYS A 70 0.09 -20.25 -3.46
C LYS A 70 -0.04 -21.68 -2.94
N GLU A 71 0.76 -22.04 -1.94
CA GLU A 71 0.66 -23.34 -1.28
C GLU A 71 -0.73 -23.57 -0.65
N LEU A 72 -1.38 -22.48 -0.19
CA LEU A 72 -2.73 -22.49 0.35
C LEU A 72 -3.83 -22.34 -0.73
N GLY A 73 -3.50 -22.48 -2.02
CA GLY A 73 -4.43 -22.46 -3.15
C GLY A 73 -4.77 -21.09 -3.70
N GLY A 74 -4.19 -19.99 -3.15
CA GLY A 74 -4.47 -18.63 -3.57
C GLY A 74 -3.73 -18.19 -4.84
N LYS A 75 -4.23 -17.14 -5.47
CA LYS A 75 -3.67 -16.47 -6.66
C LYS A 75 -3.12 -15.09 -6.27
N PRO A 76 -1.90 -15.01 -5.68
CA PRO A 76 -1.36 -13.74 -5.22
C PRO A 76 -0.89 -12.86 -6.36
N PHE A 77 -1.10 -11.55 -6.21
CA PHE A 77 -0.49 -10.49 -7.00
C PHE A 77 0.00 -9.37 -6.08
N LEU A 78 1.04 -8.65 -6.51
CA LEU A 78 1.56 -7.50 -5.77
C LEU A 78 0.84 -6.24 -6.22
N THR A 79 0.53 -5.34 -5.28
CA THR A 79 -0.18 -4.12 -5.65
C THR A 79 0.15 -2.92 -4.75
N ASP A 80 0.03 -1.75 -5.35
CA ASP A 80 -0.02 -0.43 -4.72
C ASP A 80 -0.90 0.49 -5.58
N CYS A 81 -1.28 1.65 -5.07
CA CYS A 81 -1.92 2.71 -5.84
C CYS A 81 -0.94 3.85 -6.14
N ASN A 82 -1.20 4.59 -7.22
CA ASN A 82 -0.41 5.73 -7.62
C ASN A 82 -0.40 6.84 -6.55
N THR A 83 0.64 7.67 -6.55
CA THR A 83 0.80 8.78 -5.60
C THR A 83 0.17 10.07 -6.11
N LEU A 84 -0.10 11.00 -5.18
CA LEU A 84 -0.54 12.36 -5.51
C LEU A 84 0.63 13.24 -5.96
N TYR A 85 1.75 13.12 -5.27
CA TYR A 85 2.93 13.97 -5.49
C TYR A 85 3.73 13.53 -6.72
N PRO A 86 4.54 14.44 -7.29
CA PRO A 86 5.46 14.11 -8.38
C PRO A 86 6.47 13.05 -7.96
N GLY A 87 6.81 12.15 -8.88
CA GLY A 87 7.78 11.07 -8.65
C GLY A 87 7.51 9.89 -9.54
N SER A 88 8.31 8.83 -9.34
CA SER A 88 8.28 7.60 -10.12
C SER A 88 7.04 6.71 -9.90
N ARG A 89 6.11 7.12 -9.03
CA ARG A 89 4.88 6.37 -8.74
C ARG A 89 3.62 7.17 -9.05
N LYS A 90 3.70 8.19 -9.93
CA LYS A 90 2.58 9.06 -10.26
C LYS A 90 1.60 8.46 -11.27
N ASN A 91 2.03 7.51 -12.07
CA ASN A 91 1.24 6.76 -13.05
C ASN A 91 1.70 5.31 -13.10
N ALA A 92 0.88 4.42 -13.65
CA ALA A 92 1.19 2.99 -13.61
C ALA A 92 2.45 2.59 -14.37
N VAL A 93 2.80 3.27 -15.47
CA VAL A 93 4.00 2.93 -16.26
C VAL A 93 5.26 3.17 -15.44
N ASP A 94 5.40 4.39 -14.91
CA ASP A 94 6.54 4.75 -14.06
C ASP A 94 6.55 3.97 -12.75
N HIS A 95 5.37 3.68 -12.19
CA HIS A 95 5.23 2.92 -10.96
C HIS A 95 5.64 1.45 -11.13
N LEU A 96 5.28 0.81 -12.25
CA LEU A 96 5.74 -0.53 -12.59
C LEU A 96 7.26 -0.55 -12.81
N TYR A 97 7.80 0.42 -13.53
CA TYR A 97 9.24 0.56 -13.69
C TYR A 97 9.96 0.71 -12.35
N ASN A 98 9.44 1.57 -11.46
CA ASN A 98 9.98 1.72 -10.10
C ASN A 98 9.94 0.40 -9.31
N ALA A 99 8.84 -0.35 -9.40
CA ALA A 99 8.72 -1.65 -8.74
C ALA A 99 9.77 -2.63 -9.28
N GLU A 100 9.94 -2.68 -10.60
CA GLU A 100 10.87 -3.59 -11.27
C GLU A 100 12.34 -3.27 -10.93
N VAL A 101 12.74 -2.00 -10.96
CA VAL A 101 14.10 -1.55 -10.57
C VAL A 101 14.39 -1.89 -9.10
N ASN A 102 13.39 -1.80 -8.23
CA ASN A 102 13.51 -2.18 -6.82
C ASN A 102 13.38 -3.70 -6.58
N GLY A 103 13.32 -4.49 -7.65
CA GLY A 103 13.33 -5.94 -7.62
C GLY A 103 11.97 -6.62 -7.40
N PHE A 104 10.87 -5.89 -7.52
CA PHE A 104 9.52 -6.45 -7.41
C PHE A 104 8.99 -6.85 -8.80
N ASN A 105 9.26 -8.06 -9.22
CA ASN A 105 8.79 -8.65 -10.47
C ASN A 105 8.48 -10.15 -10.30
N SER A 106 7.95 -10.77 -11.34
CA SER A 106 7.54 -12.17 -11.29
C SER A 106 8.68 -13.16 -11.06
N VAL A 107 9.90 -12.82 -11.45
CA VAL A 107 11.08 -13.68 -11.26
C VAL A 107 11.54 -13.68 -9.80
N THR A 108 11.62 -12.50 -9.17
CA THR A 108 12.13 -12.35 -7.81
C THR A 108 11.11 -12.67 -6.74
N THR A 109 9.83 -12.32 -6.97
CA THR A 109 8.74 -12.46 -5.97
C THR A 109 7.80 -13.63 -6.27
N GLY A 110 7.84 -14.17 -7.49
CA GLY A 110 6.89 -15.17 -7.95
C GLY A 110 5.49 -14.62 -8.26
N CYS A 111 5.28 -13.29 -8.22
CA CYS A 111 3.99 -12.64 -8.46
C CYS A 111 4.12 -11.53 -9.48
N TYR A 112 3.07 -11.30 -10.25
CA TYR A 112 2.95 -10.11 -11.10
C TYR A 112 2.56 -8.89 -10.28
N VAL A 113 2.96 -7.71 -10.76
CA VAL A 113 2.57 -6.42 -10.18
C VAL A 113 1.39 -5.86 -10.96
N ILE A 114 0.35 -5.43 -10.24
CA ILE A 114 -0.82 -4.75 -10.77
C ILE A 114 -0.96 -3.43 -10.01
N ILE A 115 -0.95 -2.29 -10.70
CA ILE A 115 -1.23 -1.00 -10.07
C ILE A 115 -2.73 -0.87 -9.90
N ALA A 116 -3.20 -0.80 -8.65
CA ALA A 116 -4.59 -1.05 -8.30
C ALA A 116 -5.57 0.02 -8.81
N ASP A 117 -5.11 1.25 -9.00
CA ASP A 117 -5.92 2.38 -9.45
C ASP A 117 -5.68 2.75 -10.93
N GLY A 118 -5.15 1.78 -11.72
CA GLY A 118 -4.99 1.88 -13.17
C GLY A 118 -3.94 2.89 -13.62
N LEU A 119 -3.96 3.18 -14.95
CA LEU A 119 -2.90 3.93 -15.62
C LEU A 119 -2.65 5.33 -15.02
N LYS A 120 -3.71 6.04 -14.69
CA LYS A 120 -3.66 7.44 -14.20
C LYS A 120 -4.11 7.60 -12.75
N GLY A 121 -4.34 6.51 -12.02
CA GLY A 121 -4.84 6.55 -10.65
C GLY A 121 -6.33 6.87 -10.52
N LEU A 122 -7.12 6.59 -11.56
CA LEU A 122 -8.54 6.93 -11.66
C LEU A 122 -9.45 5.69 -11.73
N ASP A 123 -8.87 4.49 -11.75
CA ASP A 123 -9.64 3.25 -11.72
C ASP A 123 -9.92 2.88 -10.26
N GLU A 124 -11.14 3.17 -9.82
CA GLU A 124 -11.50 3.12 -8.41
C GLU A 124 -12.88 2.50 -8.16
N ALA A 125 -13.06 2.04 -6.93
CA ALA A 125 -14.34 1.65 -6.36
C ALA A 125 -14.70 2.58 -5.21
N GLU A 126 -15.96 2.96 -5.14
CA GLU A 126 -16.51 3.74 -4.05
C GLU A 126 -17.08 2.82 -2.97
N ILE A 127 -16.60 2.97 -1.73
CA ILE A 127 -17.03 2.16 -0.59
C ILE A 127 -17.66 3.10 0.45
N PRO A 128 -18.93 2.88 0.84
CA PRO A 128 -19.55 3.64 1.92
C PRO A 128 -18.82 3.43 3.26
N VAL A 129 -18.63 4.50 4.03
CA VAL A 129 -18.06 4.48 5.38
C VAL A 129 -19.10 5.06 6.36
N PRO A 130 -20.13 4.28 6.76
CA PRO A 130 -21.29 4.80 7.50
C PRO A 130 -20.94 5.53 8.80
N ASN A 131 -19.91 5.03 9.51
CA ASN A 131 -19.46 5.60 10.78
C ASN A 131 -18.24 6.53 10.62
N GLY A 132 -17.89 6.91 9.40
CA GLY A 132 -16.79 7.83 9.14
C GLY A 132 -17.12 9.21 9.69
N GLU A 133 -16.23 9.78 10.49
CA GLU A 133 -16.39 11.14 11.01
C GLU A 133 -16.11 12.16 9.89
N PHE A 134 -14.96 12.02 9.22
CA PHE A 134 -14.49 12.96 8.20
C PHE A 134 -14.82 12.50 6.78
N CYS A 135 -14.68 11.21 6.49
CA CYS A 135 -14.97 10.65 5.18
C CYS A 135 -16.21 9.75 5.25
N LYS A 136 -17.25 10.06 4.48
CA LYS A 136 -18.45 9.22 4.36
C LYS A 136 -18.29 8.13 3.30
N THR A 137 -17.30 8.28 2.43
CA THR A 137 -16.99 7.38 1.33
C THR A 137 -15.49 7.22 1.21
N ALA A 138 -15.02 6.01 0.95
CA ALA A 138 -13.64 5.71 0.60
C ALA A 138 -13.54 5.36 -0.88
N LEU A 139 -12.65 6.04 -1.62
CA LEU A 139 -12.33 5.74 -3.01
C LEU A 139 -11.06 4.88 -3.03
N VAL A 140 -11.21 3.60 -3.36
CA VAL A 140 -10.18 2.57 -3.26
C VAL A 140 -9.79 2.11 -4.66
N GLY A 141 -8.51 1.82 -4.90
CA GLY A 141 -8.06 1.27 -6.17
C GLY A 141 -8.82 -0.01 -6.55
N ARG A 142 -9.28 -0.08 -7.80
CA ARG A 142 -10.17 -1.14 -8.31
C ARG A 142 -9.63 -2.55 -8.03
N ALA A 143 -8.37 -2.82 -8.32
CA ALA A 143 -7.81 -4.16 -8.12
C ALA A 143 -7.73 -4.58 -6.64
N LEU A 144 -7.68 -3.61 -5.70
CA LEU A 144 -7.80 -3.92 -4.27
C LEU A 144 -9.24 -4.26 -3.88
N TYR A 145 -10.21 -3.58 -4.48
CA TYR A 145 -11.63 -3.84 -4.25
C TYR A 145 -12.05 -5.20 -4.80
N ASP A 146 -11.55 -5.55 -5.99
CA ASP A 146 -11.90 -6.80 -6.68
C ASP A 146 -11.16 -8.03 -6.10
N ALA A 147 -10.16 -7.83 -5.24
CA ALA A 147 -9.47 -8.92 -4.57
C ALA A 147 -10.33 -9.56 -3.47
N ASP A 148 -10.33 -10.89 -3.40
CA ASP A 148 -11.06 -11.63 -2.38
C ASP A 148 -10.42 -11.51 -1.00
N VAL A 149 -9.07 -11.37 -0.97
CA VAL A 149 -8.28 -11.26 0.26
C VAL A 149 -7.20 -10.20 0.08
N ILE A 150 -6.99 -9.38 1.11
CA ILE A 150 -5.89 -8.42 1.17
C ILE A 150 -4.89 -8.84 2.25
N VAL A 151 -3.64 -9.01 1.86
CA VAL A 151 -2.51 -9.22 2.77
C VAL A 151 -1.63 -7.97 2.76
N SER A 152 -1.55 -7.28 3.90
CA SER A 152 -0.73 -6.07 4.03
C SER A 152 0.70 -6.42 4.41
N LEU A 153 1.65 -6.17 3.51
CA LEU A 153 3.08 -6.20 3.81
C LEU A 153 3.58 -4.78 4.00
N SER A 154 3.76 -4.38 5.26
CA SER A 154 4.00 -3.00 5.63
C SER A 154 5.39 -2.80 6.19
N HIS A 155 6.13 -1.84 5.62
CA HIS A 155 7.36 -1.34 6.20
C HIS A 155 7.01 -0.40 7.35
N PHE A 156 7.33 -0.81 8.59
CA PHE A 156 7.16 0.05 9.77
C PHE A 156 8.28 1.09 9.82
N LYS A 157 7.92 2.36 9.83
CA LYS A 157 8.87 3.47 9.80
C LYS A 157 8.33 4.72 10.48
N GLY A 158 9.22 5.67 10.81
CA GLY A 158 8.83 7.00 11.24
C GLY A 158 8.05 7.77 10.16
N HIS A 159 7.22 8.70 10.58
CA HIS A 159 6.45 9.58 9.70
C HIS A 159 6.30 10.96 10.32
N GLU A 160 6.61 12.03 9.58
CA GLU A 160 6.63 13.41 10.06
C GLU A 160 5.30 13.92 10.62
N MET A 161 4.17 13.54 9.99
CA MET A 161 2.84 14.04 10.38
C MET A 161 2.11 13.10 11.35
N THR A 162 2.31 11.78 11.25
CA THR A 162 1.55 10.77 12.02
C THR A 162 2.40 10.04 13.06
N GLY A 163 3.65 10.47 13.27
CA GLY A 163 4.61 9.82 14.16
C GLY A 163 5.20 8.53 13.57
N PHE A 164 4.37 7.64 13.05
CA PHE A 164 4.82 6.43 12.36
C PHE A 164 3.86 6.02 11.24
N GLY A 165 4.34 5.20 10.32
CA GLY A 165 3.56 4.55 9.28
C GLY A 165 3.74 3.03 9.35
N GLY A 166 2.65 2.30 9.21
CA GLY A 166 2.61 0.83 9.24
C GLY A 166 1.41 0.30 8.47
N ALA A 167 0.79 -0.78 8.94
CA ALA A 167 -0.29 -1.48 8.24
C ALA A 167 -1.52 -0.58 7.98
N ILE A 168 -1.98 0.19 8.96
CA ILE A 168 -3.14 1.08 8.82
C ILE A 168 -2.89 2.09 7.70
N LYS A 169 -1.70 2.73 7.68
CA LYS A 169 -1.36 3.69 6.63
C LYS A 169 -1.18 3.02 5.26
N ASN A 170 -0.57 1.82 5.23
CA ASN A 170 -0.39 1.07 4.00
C ASN A 170 -1.73 0.72 3.32
N ILE A 171 -2.74 0.35 4.11
CA ILE A 171 -4.09 0.06 3.58
C ILE A 171 -4.89 1.34 3.40
N GLY A 172 -5.07 2.13 4.46
CA GLY A 172 -6.00 3.26 4.48
C GLY A 172 -5.61 4.37 3.50
N MET A 173 -4.37 4.87 3.59
CA MET A 173 -3.88 5.89 2.66
C MET A 173 -3.34 5.25 1.38
N GLY A 174 -2.53 4.18 1.51
CA GLY A 174 -1.87 3.53 0.38
C GLY A 174 -2.84 2.84 -0.58
N GLY A 175 -3.95 2.29 -0.09
CA GLY A 175 -4.99 1.64 -0.90
C GLY A 175 -5.99 2.59 -1.56
N GLY A 176 -6.02 3.87 -1.16
CA GLY A 176 -6.84 4.88 -1.82
C GLY A 176 -6.39 5.12 -3.26
N SER A 177 -7.33 5.36 -4.18
CA SER A 177 -7.04 5.93 -5.48
C SER A 177 -6.43 7.33 -5.34
N ARG A 178 -6.02 7.95 -6.45
CA ARG A 178 -5.56 9.35 -6.39
C ARG A 178 -6.64 10.28 -5.86
N ALA A 179 -7.88 10.12 -6.28
CA ALA A 179 -9.01 10.91 -5.77
C ALA A 179 -9.26 10.60 -4.29
N GLY A 180 -9.21 9.33 -3.89
CA GLY A 180 -9.34 8.91 -2.50
C GLY A 180 -8.26 9.49 -1.59
N LYS A 181 -7.00 9.49 -2.04
CA LYS A 181 -5.90 10.15 -1.32
C LYS A 181 -6.13 11.66 -1.20
N MET A 182 -6.64 12.28 -2.28
CA MET A 182 -6.96 13.71 -2.29
C MET A 182 -8.05 14.05 -1.28
N VAL A 183 -9.12 13.27 -1.22
CA VAL A 183 -10.19 13.44 -0.21
C VAL A 183 -9.63 13.34 1.21
N GLN A 184 -8.78 12.34 1.49
CA GLN A 184 -8.17 12.14 2.81
C GLN A 184 -7.21 13.26 3.22
N HIS A 185 -6.61 13.97 2.26
CA HIS A 185 -5.72 15.12 2.52
C HIS A 185 -6.44 16.47 2.53
N ASN A 186 -7.76 16.48 2.30
CA ASN A 186 -8.51 17.68 1.93
C ASN A 186 -8.98 18.54 3.12
N GLU A 187 -8.62 18.21 4.36
CA GLU A 187 -8.98 19.03 5.54
C GLU A 187 -8.31 20.42 5.55
N GLY A 188 -7.29 20.61 4.73
CA GLY A 188 -6.55 21.86 4.61
C GLY A 188 -6.86 22.62 3.32
N LYS A 189 -8.11 22.70 2.84
CA LYS A 189 -8.44 23.59 1.71
C LYS A 189 -8.12 25.03 2.09
N PRO A 190 -7.12 25.67 1.45
CA PRO A 190 -6.87 27.08 1.70
C PRO A 190 -8.11 27.87 1.23
N VAL A 191 -8.72 28.59 2.13
CA VAL A 191 -9.80 29.52 1.80
C VAL A 191 -9.16 30.87 1.53
N VAL A 192 -9.37 31.42 0.35
CA VAL A 192 -8.94 32.78 0.00
C VAL A 192 -10.07 33.74 0.39
N ASP A 193 -9.78 34.65 1.31
CA ASP A 193 -10.67 35.76 1.59
C ASP A 193 -10.57 36.80 0.44
N PRO A 194 -11.63 36.97 -0.36
CA PRO A 194 -11.59 37.87 -1.52
C PRO A 194 -11.31 39.33 -1.12
N SER A 195 -11.70 39.74 0.10
CA SER A 195 -11.50 41.12 0.58
C SER A 195 -10.03 41.41 0.90
N LEU A 196 -9.25 40.38 1.25
CA LEU A 196 -7.83 40.47 1.54
C LEU A 196 -6.93 40.08 0.36
N CYS A 197 -7.53 39.54 -0.69
CA CYS A 197 -6.81 39.07 -1.86
C CYS A 197 -6.32 40.23 -2.74
N ARG A 198 -4.99 40.37 -2.89
CA ARG A 198 -4.35 41.36 -3.75
C ARG A 198 -4.15 40.87 -5.19
N SER A 199 -4.74 39.77 -5.59
CA SER A 199 -4.62 39.16 -6.93
C SER A 199 -3.17 38.98 -7.43
N CYS A 200 -2.18 38.88 -6.54
CA CYS A 200 -0.77 38.77 -6.88
C CYS A 200 -0.37 37.40 -7.46
N LYS A 201 -1.27 36.45 -7.53
CA LYS A 201 -1.10 35.07 -8.07
C LYS A 201 0.03 34.26 -7.39
N ARG A 202 0.52 34.67 -6.23
CA ARG A 202 1.59 33.98 -5.51
C ARG A 202 1.18 32.56 -5.09
N CYS A 203 -0.02 32.41 -4.51
CA CYS A 203 -0.61 31.12 -4.17
C CYS A 203 -0.83 30.22 -5.40
N ALA A 204 -1.20 30.78 -6.56
CA ALA A 204 -1.37 30.02 -7.80
C ALA A 204 -0.01 29.57 -8.42
N ARG A 205 1.10 30.23 -8.09
CA ARG A 205 2.44 29.85 -8.54
C ARG A 205 3.07 28.81 -7.61
N ASP A 206 2.74 28.84 -6.34
CA ASP A 206 3.19 27.86 -5.34
C ASP A 206 2.26 26.65 -5.33
N ARG A 207 2.46 25.75 -6.29
CA ARG A 207 1.68 24.53 -6.45
C ARG A 207 1.85 23.52 -5.30
N LYS A 208 2.70 23.78 -4.32
CA LYS A 208 2.84 22.88 -3.16
C LYS A 208 1.65 22.95 -2.21
N SER A 209 0.90 24.04 -2.27
CA SER A 209 -0.28 24.29 -1.43
C SER A 209 -1.61 24.08 -2.16
N VAL A 210 -1.59 23.71 -3.45
CA VAL A 210 -2.80 23.48 -4.26
C VAL A 210 -2.66 22.12 -4.93
N VAL A 211 -3.13 21.09 -4.26
CA VAL A 211 -3.41 19.78 -4.81
C VAL A 211 -4.92 19.66 -4.98
#